data_0d071b834306fd42faf5cb805be0873b
#
_entry.id   0d071b834306fd42faf5cb805be0873b
#
_cell.length_a   1.000
_cell.length_b   1.000
_cell.length_c   1.000
_cell.angle_alpha   90.00
_cell.angle_beta   90.00
_cell.angle_gamma   90.00
#
_symmetry.space_group_name_H-M   'P 1'
#
loop_
_entity.id
_entity.type
_entity.pdbx_description
1 polymer ?
#
loop_
_entity_poly.entity_id
_entity_poly.type
_entity_poly.pdbx_seq_one_letter_code
_entity_poly.pdbx_strand_id
1 'polypeptide(L)'
;MKRDFTLFDIKSTLDYGCGGSDWSLKGFDESSNGSAKEFFRLDKCYRFEPARDLDERQKVDCVLNFDVLEHIFIADISNVINEIFSYAAKLVVINVACYPAGALLPNGENAHITVRSPDWWKAQVDNIALRYPDISVLLITSTGYMVSQAFPIYKANDWLNGNKFITTT
;
A
#
# COMPACT_ATOMS: atom_id res chain seq x y z
N MET A 1 -11.06 3.65 0.75
CA MET A 1 -10.07 4.72 0.94
C MET A 1 -10.64 6.06 1.40
N LYS A 2 -11.56 6.75 0.70
CA LYS A 2 -12.05 8.09 1.14
C LYS A 2 -12.67 8.06 2.53
N ARG A 3 -13.53 7.07 2.80
CA ARG A 3 -14.12 6.85 4.13
C ARG A 3 -13.04 6.59 5.20
N ASP A 4 -12.03 5.80 4.85
CA ASP A 4 -10.98 5.39 5.77
C ASP A 4 -10.05 6.56 6.09
N PHE A 5 -9.72 7.39 5.09
CA PHE A 5 -8.95 8.60 5.31
C PHE A 5 -9.67 9.57 6.25
N THR A 6 -11.00 9.69 6.12
CA THR A 6 -11.81 10.48 7.05
C THR A 6 -11.83 9.86 8.44
N LEU A 7 -12.00 8.54 8.56
CA LEU A 7 -12.07 7.81 9.83
C LEU A 7 -10.77 7.96 10.64
N PHE A 8 -9.62 7.90 9.97
CA PHE A 8 -8.29 8.01 10.60
C PHE A 8 -7.77 9.45 10.63
N ASP A 9 -8.57 10.44 10.19
CA ASP A 9 -8.14 11.84 10.06
C ASP A 9 -6.77 11.96 9.38
N ILE A 10 -6.66 11.39 8.17
CA ILE A 10 -5.45 11.42 7.36
C ILE A 10 -5.33 12.77 6.68
N LYS A 11 -4.22 13.48 6.93
CA LYS A 11 -3.89 14.78 6.34
C LYS A 11 -2.64 14.73 5.46
N SER A 12 -1.77 13.77 5.73
CA SER A 12 -0.51 13.61 4.98
C SER A 12 -0.33 12.17 4.51
N THR A 13 0.19 12.04 3.28
CA THR A 13 0.46 10.73 2.67
C THR A 13 1.87 10.68 2.10
N LEU A 14 2.44 9.48 2.08
CA LEU A 14 3.62 9.12 1.31
C LEU A 14 3.23 8.00 0.34
N ASP A 15 3.35 8.25 -0.95
CA ASP A 15 3.19 7.26 -2.01
C ASP A 15 4.56 6.57 -2.23
N TYR A 16 4.71 5.40 -1.64
CA TYR A 16 5.96 4.63 -1.62
C TYR A 16 6.00 3.68 -2.82
N GLY A 17 6.85 3.98 -3.78
CA GLY A 17 6.89 3.35 -5.09
C GLY A 17 5.87 3.98 -6.04
N CYS A 18 5.81 5.31 -6.07
CA CYS A 18 4.78 6.05 -6.79
C CYS A 18 4.86 5.96 -8.32
N GLY A 19 5.95 5.41 -8.89
CA GLY A 19 6.16 5.40 -10.33
C GLY A 19 6.08 6.82 -10.91
N GLY A 20 5.10 7.03 -11.78
CA GLY A 20 4.83 8.35 -12.38
C GLY A 20 3.68 9.10 -11.73
N SER A 21 3.10 8.59 -10.66
CA SER A 21 1.93 9.20 -10.01
C SER A 21 2.28 10.52 -9.31
N ASP A 22 1.40 11.48 -9.41
CA ASP A 22 1.46 12.73 -8.65
C ASP A 22 0.05 13.10 -8.20
N TRP A 23 -0.17 13.03 -6.91
CA TRP A 23 -1.49 13.26 -6.29
C TRP A 23 -1.94 14.72 -6.38
N SER A 24 -1.06 15.64 -6.77
CA SER A 24 -1.37 17.06 -6.97
C SER A 24 -1.87 17.36 -8.38
N LEU A 25 -1.70 16.44 -9.34
CA LEU A 25 -2.17 16.64 -10.71
C LEU A 25 -3.69 16.56 -10.79
N LYS A 26 -4.27 17.44 -11.62
CA LYS A 26 -5.71 17.46 -11.90
C LYS A 26 -6.14 16.27 -12.77
N GLY A 27 -7.45 16.00 -12.77
CA GLY A 27 -8.05 14.95 -13.59
C GLY A 27 -8.26 13.62 -12.86
N PHE A 28 -8.00 13.56 -11.56
CA PHE A 28 -8.32 12.38 -10.75
C PHE A 28 -9.84 12.21 -10.55
N ASP A 29 -10.53 13.30 -10.28
CA ASP A 29 -12.00 13.33 -10.14
C ASP A 29 -12.61 13.93 -11.41
N GLU A 30 -13.18 13.07 -12.25
CA GLU A 30 -13.80 13.48 -13.52
C GLU A 30 -14.92 14.50 -13.33
N SER A 31 -15.66 14.44 -12.21
CA SER A 31 -16.80 15.33 -11.95
C SER A 31 -16.39 16.76 -11.62
N SER A 32 -15.25 16.97 -10.96
CA SER A 32 -14.77 18.27 -10.52
C SER A 32 -13.46 18.71 -11.19
N ASN A 33 -12.86 17.86 -12.03
CA ASN A 33 -11.51 18.02 -12.56
C ASN A 33 -10.46 18.26 -11.45
N GLY A 34 -10.73 17.75 -10.26
CA GLY A 34 -9.88 17.88 -9.08
C GLY A 34 -8.71 16.90 -9.07
N SER A 35 -7.73 17.17 -8.23
CA SER A 35 -6.62 16.28 -7.95
C SER A 35 -7.00 15.22 -6.91
N ALA A 36 -6.24 14.12 -6.83
CA ALA A 36 -6.41 13.13 -5.75
C ALA A 36 -6.22 13.77 -4.36
N LYS A 37 -5.25 14.69 -4.23
CA LYS A 37 -5.03 15.47 -3.02
C LYS A 37 -6.29 16.22 -2.57
N GLU A 38 -6.95 16.92 -3.49
CA GLU A 38 -8.19 17.65 -3.22
C GLU A 38 -9.35 16.70 -2.88
N PHE A 39 -9.52 15.64 -3.67
CA PHE A 39 -10.57 14.65 -3.50
C PHE A 39 -10.50 13.97 -2.12
N PHE A 40 -9.31 13.62 -1.66
CA PHE A 40 -9.09 13.00 -0.35
C PHE A 40 -8.91 14.01 0.79
N ARG A 41 -8.90 15.32 0.51
CA ARG A 41 -8.72 16.42 1.47
C ARG A 41 -7.41 16.32 2.24
N LEU A 42 -6.33 16.09 1.50
CA LEU A 42 -4.99 15.98 2.06
C LEU A 42 -4.28 17.34 2.05
N ASP A 43 -3.54 17.62 3.11
CA ASP A 43 -2.72 18.82 3.19
C ASP A 43 -1.40 18.62 2.44
N LYS A 44 -0.82 17.42 2.54
CA LYS A 44 0.47 17.07 1.96
C LYS A 44 0.48 15.67 1.35
N CYS A 45 1.09 15.55 0.18
CA CYS A 45 1.35 14.29 -0.50
C CYS A 45 2.82 14.24 -0.86
N TYR A 46 3.54 13.26 -0.33
CA TYR A 46 4.95 13.01 -0.58
C TYR A 46 5.10 11.77 -1.45
N ARG A 47 6.24 11.65 -2.13
CA ARG A 47 6.51 10.59 -3.10
C ARG A 47 7.88 9.98 -2.87
N PHE A 48 7.97 8.70 -3.12
CA PHE A 48 9.23 7.98 -3.18
C PHE A 48 9.24 7.04 -4.39
N GLU A 49 10.22 7.22 -5.26
CA GLU A 49 10.43 6.37 -6.43
C GLU A 49 11.92 6.32 -6.79
N PRO A 50 12.64 5.27 -6.37
CA PRO A 50 14.08 5.19 -6.57
C PRO A 50 14.48 5.12 -8.05
N ALA A 51 13.63 4.54 -8.92
CA ALA A 51 13.91 4.48 -10.36
C ALA A 51 13.86 5.86 -11.05
N ARG A 52 13.33 6.89 -10.36
CA ARG A 52 13.21 8.26 -10.84
C ARG A 52 14.03 9.26 -10.04
N ASP A 53 14.89 8.77 -9.15
CA ASP A 53 15.70 9.59 -8.25
C ASP A 53 14.84 10.56 -7.40
N LEU A 54 13.64 10.10 -7.00
CA LEU A 54 12.66 10.86 -6.24
C LEU A 54 12.59 10.33 -4.81
N ASP A 55 13.00 11.15 -3.84
CA ASP A 55 12.99 10.80 -2.42
C ASP A 55 12.48 11.96 -1.56
N GLU A 56 11.17 11.90 -1.24
CA GLU A 56 10.50 12.84 -0.33
C GLU A 56 10.10 12.13 0.98
N ARG A 57 10.75 11.01 1.34
CA ARG A 57 10.39 10.18 2.49
C ARG A 57 10.47 10.95 3.80
N GLN A 58 9.39 10.89 4.54
CA GLN A 58 9.28 11.44 5.89
C GLN A 58 8.10 10.82 6.63
N LYS A 59 7.99 11.07 7.94
CA LYS A 59 6.85 10.60 8.75
C LYS A 59 5.57 11.29 8.31
N VAL A 60 4.53 10.49 8.02
CA VAL A 60 3.22 10.93 7.55
C VAL A 60 2.09 10.19 8.26
N ASP A 61 0.86 10.66 8.13
CA ASP A 61 -0.30 9.96 8.69
C ASP A 61 -0.52 8.60 8.02
N CYS A 62 -0.38 8.53 6.70
CA CYS A 62 -0.64 7.31 5.92
C CYS A 62 0.44 7.07 4.87
N VAL A 63 0.99 5.86 4.84
CA VAL A 63 1.83 5.39 3.74
C VAL A 63 1.02 4.51 2.81
N LEU A 64 1.13 4.79 1.52
CA LEU A 64 0.51 4.07 0.42
C LEU A 64 1.57 3.29 -0.33
N ASN A 65 1.26 2.05 -0.70
CA ASN A 65 2.13 1.21 -1.51
C ASN A 65 1.25 0.38 -2.43
N PHE A 66 1.23 0.74 -3.71
CA PHE A 66 0.36 0.14 -4.71
C PHE A 66 1.17 -0.47 -5.85
N ASP A 67 0.99 -1.77 -6.06
CA ASP A 67 1.61 -2.53 -7.14
C ASP A 67 3.15 -2.37 -7.18
N VAL A 68 3.80 -2.60 -6.02
CA VAL A 68 5.25 -2.46 -5.82
C VAL A 68 5.88 -3.74 -5.28
N LEU A 69 5.27 -4.35 -4.26
CA LEU A 69 5.91 -5.45 -3.52
C LEU A 69 6.15 -6.69 -4.39
N GLU A 70 5.29 -6.96 -5.36
CA GLU A 70 5.45 -8.04 -6.34
C GLU A 70 6.67 -7.88 -7.25
N HIS A 71 7.19 -6.66 -7.36
CA HIS A 71 8.42 -6.33 -8.10
C HIS A 71 9.69 -6.39 -7.25
N ILE A 72 9.56 -6.64 -5.96
CA ILE A 72 10.68 -6.71 -5.01
C ILE A 72 11.15 -8.17 -4.87
N PHE A 73 12.46 -8.39 -4.82
CA PHE A 73 13.00 -9.72 -4.53
C PHE A 73 12.55 -10.22 -3.17
N ILE A 74 12.23 -11.51 -3.09
CA ILE A 74 11.69 -12.14 -1.89
C ILE A 74 12.56 -11.90 -0.63
N ALA A 75 13.87 -11.80 -0.81
CA ALA A 75 14.83 -11.54 0.26
C ALA A 75 14.68 -10.14 0.87
N ASP A 76 14.18 -9.17 0.10
CA ASP A 76 14.08 -7.77 0.51
C ASP A 76 12.68 -7.38 1.01
N ILE A 77 11.67 -8.22 0.79
CA ILE A 77 10.27 -7.94 1.13
C ILE A 77 10.11 -7.46 2.57
N SER A 78 10.69 -8.19 3.53
CA SER A 78 10.56 -7.83 4.95
C SER A 78 11.16 -6.46 5.27
N ASN A 79 12.27 -6.10 4.63
CA ASN A 79 12.94 -4.81 4.81
C ASN A 79 12.08 -3.68 4.25
N VAL A 80 11.54 -3.86 3.02
CA VAL A 80 10.69 -2.87 2.35
C VAL A 80 9.39 -2.66 3.13
N ILE A 81 8.72 -3.72 3.58
CA ILE A 81 7.52 -3.59 4.41
C ILE A 81 7.85 -2.87 5.73
N ASN A 82 8.96 -3.22 6.40
CA ASN A 82 9.37 -2.55 7.62
C ASN A 82 9.65 -1.06 7.39
N GLU A 83 10.26 -0.71 6.27
CA GLU A 83 10.50 0.68 5.90
C GLU A 83 9.18 1.45 5.68
N ILE A 84 8.21 0.88 4.95
CA ILE A 84 6.87 1.42 4.76
C ILE A 84 6.21 1.75 6.11
N PHE A 85 6.25 0.81 7.06
CA PHE A 85 5.67 1.02 8.39
C PHE A 85 6.42 2.10 9.18
N SER A 86 7.73 2.22 9.01
CA SER A 86 8.54 3.19 9.72
C SER A 86 8.14 4.65 9.42
N TYR A 87 7.61 4.92 8.23
CA TYR A 87 7.13 6.24 7.83
C TYR A 87 5.65 6.50 8.17
N ALA A 88 4.86 5.48 8.50
CA ALA A 88 3.45 5.66 8.85
C ALA A 88 3.26 6.05 10.31
N ALA A 89 2.31 6.95 10.59
CA ALA A 89 1.90 7.30 11.94
C ALA A 89 0.55 6.67 12.35
N LYS A 90 -0.37 6.46 11.38
CA LYS A 90 -1.74 6.00 11.67
C LYS A 90 -2.16 4.81 10.82
N LEU A 91 -1.85 4.84 9.51
CA LEU A 91 -2.36 3.87 8.55
C LEU A 91 -1.30 3.48 7.53
N VAL A 92 -1.24 2.21 7.19
CA VAL A 92 -0.53 1.67 6.04
C VAL A 92 -1.55 1.06 5.10
N VAL A 93 -1.51 1.43 3.82
CA VAL A 93 -2.35 0.85 2.76
C VAL A 93 -1.42 0.16 1.76
N ILE A 94 -1.57 -1.14 1.61
CA ILE A 94 -0.81 -1.95 0.65
C ILE A 94 -1.79 -2.58 -0.34
N ASN A 95 -1.52 -2.44 -1.63
CA ASN A 95 -2.11 -3.25 -2.69
C ASN A 95 -1.00 -4.04 -3.38
N VAL A 96 -1.16 -5.35 -3.50
CA VAL A 96 -0.16 -6.24 -4.08
C VAL A 96 -0.79 -7.23 -5.04
N ALA A 97 -0.16 -7.42 -6.21
CA ALA A 97 -0.59 -8.41 -7.19
C ALA A 97 -0.12 -9.82 -6.80
N CYS A 98 -1.07 -10.76 -6.79
CA CYS A 98 -0.84 -12.18 -6.52
C CYS A 98 -0.88 -13.04 -7.81
N TYR A 99 -0.64 -12.41 -8.96
CA TYR A 99 -0.66 -13.03 -10.27
C TYR A 99 0.49 -12.53 -11.14
N PRO A 100 0.94 -13.29 -12.17
CA PRO A 100 1.99 -12.85 -13.06
C PRO A 100 1.62 -11.58 -13.84
N ALA A 101 2.58 -10.68 -14.04
CA ALA A 101 2.41 -9.51 -14.91
C ALA A 101 2.21 -9.92 -16.38
N GLY A 102 1.56 -9.05 -17.14
CA GLY A 102 1.53 -9.15 -18.60
C GLY A 102 2.86 -8.75 -19.28
N ALA A 103 3.79 -8.15 -18.53
CA ALA A 103 5.08 -7.68 -19.04
C ALA A 103 6.25 -8.58 -18.59
N LEU A 104 7.31 -8.61 -19.41
CA LEU A 104 8.56 -9.28 -19.08
C LEU A 104 9.66 -8.24 -18.86
N LEU A 105 10.62 -8.58 -18.01
CA LEU A 105 11.86 -7.85 -17.83
C LEU A 105 12.79 -8.09 -19.06
N PRO A 106 13.83 -7.26 -19.26
CA PRO A 106 14.78 -7.43 -20.38
C PRO A 106 15.49 -8.79 -20.42
N ASN A 107 15.60 -9.46 -19.27
CA ASN A 107 16.20 -10.81 -19.16
C ASN A 107 15.19 -11.94 -19.45
N GLY A 108 13.93 -11.63 -19.79
CA GLY A 108 12.87 -12.58 -20.09
C GLY A 108 12.08 -13.08 -18.86
N GLU A 109 12.43 -12.67 -17.65
CA GLU A 109 11.66 -12.98 -16.45
C GLU A 109 10.38 -12.16 -16.38
N ASN A 110 9.38 -12.69 -15.66
CA ASN A 110 8.14 -11.95 -15.42
C ASN A 110 8.40 -10.71 -14.57
N ALA A 111 7.77 -9.58 -14.90
CA ALA A 111 7.96 -8.34 -14.16
C ALA A 111 7.47 -8.43 -12.70
N HIS A 112 6.46 -9.27 -12.40
CA HIS A 112 6.15 -9.66 -11.04
C HIS A 112 7.08 -10.79 -10.60
N ILE A 113 8.23 -10.45 -10.05
CA ILE A 113 9.27 -11.42 -9.67
C ILE A 113 8.91 -12.19 -8.40
N THR A 114 8.02 -11.65 -7.57
CA THR A 114 7.56 -12.28 -6.32
C THR A 114 6.05 -12.49 -6.34
N VAL A 115 5.57 -13.44 -7.15
CA VAL A 115 4.16 -13.85 -7.15
C VAL A 115 3.92 -14.85 -6.01
N ARG A 116 3.04 -14.48 -5.08
CA ARG A 116 2.67 -15.30 -3.91
C ARG A 116 1.17 -15.20 -3.64
N SER A 117 0.64 -16.14 -2.83
CA SER A 117 -0.77 -16.15 -2.44
C SER A 117 -1.13 -14.95 -1.54
N PRO A 118 -2.41 -14.55 -1.49
CA PRO A 118 -2.90 -13.55 -0.54
C PRO A 118 -2.50 -13.83 0.91
N ASP A 119 -2.62 -15.08 1.36
CA ASP A 119 -2.27 -15.46 2.74
C ASP A 119 -0.78 -15.32 3.02
N TRP A 120 0.07 -15.57 2.03
CA TRP A 120 1.50 -15.37 2.19
C TRP A 120 1.83 -13.89 2.38
N TRP A 121 1.26 -13.01 1.56
CA TRP A 121 1.42 -11.57 1.70
C TRP A 121 0.89 -11.06 3.04
N LYS A 122 -0.28 -11.57 3.44
CA LYS A 122 -0.87 -11.25 4.73
C LYS A 122 0.08 -11.61 5.88
N ALA A 123 0.68 -12.80 5.85
CA ALA A 123 1.62 -13.24 6.87
C ALA A 123 2.89 -12.37 6.92
N GLN A 124 3.42 -11.91 5.76
CA GLN A 124 4.57 -10.98 5.74
C GLN A 124 4.23 -9.64 6.39
N VAL A 125 3.09 -9.07 6.00
CA VAL A 125 2.62 -7.78 6.54
C VAL A 125 2.36 -7.89 8.05
N ASP A 126 1.67 -8.94 8.51
CA ASP A 126 1.34 -9.15 9.92
C ASP A 126 2.60 -9.28 10.80
N ASN A 127 3.58 -10.04 10.32
CA ASN A 127 4.84 -10.24 11.05
C ASN A 127 5.57 -8.90 11.31
N ILE A 128 5.49 -7.97 10.38
CA ILE A 128 6.07 -6.64 10.55
C ILE A 128 5.15 -5.73 11.38
N ALA A 129 3.84 -5.78 11.13
CA ALA A 129 2.85 -4.95 11.84
C ALA A 129 2.87 -5.15 13.37
N LEU A 130 3.26 -6.35 13.85
CA LEU A 130 3.46 -6.61 15.28
C LEU A 130 4.48 -5.68 15.95
N ARG A 131 5.41 -5.10 15.20
CA ARG A 131 6.39 -4.12 15.69
C ARG A 131 5.82 -2.71 15.78
N TYR A 132 4.66 -2.49 15.17
CA TYR A 132 3.99 -1.19 15.03
C TYR A 132 2.52 -1.28 15.51
N PRO A 133 2.29 -1.58 16.80
CA PRO A 133 0.96 -1.96 17.32
C PRO A 133 -0.09 -0.84 17.21
N ASP A 134 0.35 0.40 17.06
CA ASP A 134 -0.56 1.56 16.95
C ASP A 134 -0.95 1.87 15.50
N ILE A 135 -0.29 1.27 14.51
CA ILE A 135 -0.55 1.50 13.09
C ILE A 135 -1.61 0.52 12.60
N SER A 136 -2.66 1.05 11.98
CA SER A 136 -3.67 0.25 11.30
C SER A 136 -3.20 -0.14 9.90
N VAL A 137 -3.68 -1.28 9.41
CA VAL A 137 -3.33 -1.83 8.10
C VAL A 137 -4.58 -2.04 7.27
N LEU A 138 -4.55 -1.58 6.02
CA LEU A 138 -5.45 -2.00 4.95
C LEU A 138 -4.63 -2.76 3.91
N LEU A 139 -4.77 -4.07 3.88
CA LEU A 139 -4.13 -4.92 2.88
C LEU A 139 -5.15 -5.31 1.81
N ILE A 140 -4.80 -5.03 0.57
CA ILE A 140 -5.55 -5.40 -0.63
C ILE A 140 -4.68 -6.37 -1.42
N THR A 141 -5.24 -7.49 -1.85
CA THR A 141 -4.56 -8.46 -2.68
C THR A 141 -5.36 -8.71 -3.94
N SER A 142 -4.68 -8.62 -5.08
CA SER A 142 -5.29 -8.84 -6.39
C SER A 142 -4.89 -10.22 -6.91
N THR A 143 -5.87 -11.08 -7.19
CA THR A 143 -5.64 -12.46 -7.71
C THR A 143 -5.76 -12.55 -9.22
N GLY A 144 -6.08 -11.45 -9.88
CA GLY A 144 -6.16 -11.30 -11.33
C GLY A 144 -6.46 -9.84 -11.69
N TYR A 145 -6.37 -9.51 -12.95
CA TYR A 145 -6.75 -8.19 -13.44
C TYR A 145 -8.22 -7.92 -13.09
N MET A 146 -8.50 -6.84 -12.37
CA MET A 146 -9.83 -6.46 -11.86
C MET A 146 -10.42 -7.40 -10.80
N VAL A 147 -9.64 -8.32 -10.23
CA VAL A 147 -10.09 -9.23 -9.17
C VAL A 147 -9.26 -8.99 -7.92
N SER A 148 -9.83 -8.27 -6.97
CA SER A 148 -9.16 -7.91 -5.72
C SER A 148 -10.03 -8.27 -4.52
N GLN A 149 -9.37 -8.59 -3.41
CA GLN A 149 -10.00 -8.72 -2.10
C GLN A 149 -9.26 -7.82 -1.12
N ALA A 150 -9.99 -7.20 -0.21
CA ALA A 150 -9.41 -6.42 0.88
C ALA A 150 -9.61 -7.18 2.20
N PHE A 151 -8.55 -7.26 2.98
CA PHE A 151 -8.69 -7.65 4.39
C PHE A 151 -9.29 -6.47 5.15
N PRO A 152 -10.23 -6.69 6.09
CA PRO A 152 -10.76 -5.62 6.93
C PRO A 152 -9.61 -4.86 7.61
N ILE A 153 -9.75 -3.55 7.77
CA ILE A 153 -8.72 -2.76 8.46
C ILE A 153 -8.53 -3.31 9.87
N TYR A 154 -7.29 -3.55 10.24
CA TYR A 154 -6.91 -4.16 11.51
C TYR A 154 -5.65 -3.52 12.09
N LYS A 155 -5.44 -3.72 13.38
CA LYS A 155 -4.15 -3.54 14.06
C LYS A 155 -3.58 -4.91 14.41
N ALA A 156 -2.26 -5.04 14.42
CA ALA A 156 -1.62 -6.32 14.76
C ALA A 156 -2.07 -6.87 16.12
N ASN A 157 -2.32 -5.99 17.10
CA ASN A 157 -2.81 -6.38 18.42
C ASN A 157 -4.24 -6.92 18.44
N ASP A 158 -5.06 -6.59 17.44
CA ASP A 158 -6.45 -7.08 17.35
C ASP A 158 -6.49 -8.59 17.12
N TRP A 159 -5.44 -9.15 16.53
CA TRP A 159 -5.26 -10.58 16.32
C TRP A 159 -5.01 -11.34 17.61
N LEU A 160 -4.17 -10.80 18.46
CA LEU A 160 -3.84 -11.40 19.75
C LEU A 160 -5.05 -11.45 20.68
N ASN A 161 -6.04 -10.58 20.44
CA ASN A 161 -7.28 -10.49 21.20
C ASN A 161 -8.42 -11.35 20.60
N GLY A 162 -8.17 -12.16 19.59
CA GLY A 162 -9.14 -13.13 19.05
C GLY A 162 -10.25 -12.55 18.19
N ASN A 163 -10.07 -11.36 17.62
CA ASN A 163 -11.03 -10.76 16.69
C ASN A 163 -11.11 -11.57 15.40
N LYS A 164 -12.30 -12.09 15.11
CA LYS A 164 -12.57 -12.93 13.95
C LYS A 164 -12.58 -12.10 12.67
N PHE A 165 -11.98 -12.63 11.60
CA PHE A 165 -12.13 -12.09 10.26
C PHE A 165 -13.57 -12.09 9.82
N ILE A 166 -13.99 -10.97 9.24
CA ILE A 166 -15.20 -10.89 8.44
C ILE A 166 -14.73 -10.82 6.99
N THR A 167 -14.78 -11.95 6.29
CA THR A 167 -14.69 -11.95 4.84
C THR A 167 -15.98 -11.35 4.30
N THR A 168 -15.93 -10.17 3.73
CA THR A 168 -17.01 -9.68 2.88
C THR A 168 -16.79 -10.24 1.48
N THR A 169 -17.65 -11.18 1.08
CA THR A 169 -17.81 -11.63 -0.30
C THR A 169 -18.41 -10.52 -1.15
#